data_71d34f65dcdf1058904bd66f5384c27d
#
_entry.id   71d34f65dcdf1058904bd66f5384c27d
#
_cell.length_a   1.000
_cell.length_b   1.000
_cell.length_c   1.000
_cell.angle_alpha   90.00
_cell.angle_beta   90.00
_cell.angle_gamma   90.00
#
_symmetry.space_group_name_H-M   'P 1'
#
loop_
_entity.id
_entity.type
_entity.pdbx_description
1 polymer ?
#
loop_
_entity_poly.entity_id
_entity_poly.type
_entity_poly.pdbx_seq_one_letter_code
_entity_poly.pdbx_strand_id
1 'polypeptide(L)'
;MAAGGAASLVTVARLSRAPSLALMAVGVFWGTFAAYIPDIKARIGAPDGAFGLALMMAAVGSIVSMQAAPRVLARFGRATTPVAGVAAAAISLSPLLAADTAGLAVALFFMGAAIAMIDITANIRLSLEEAAQGLHLMNFCHAAFSFAFAIAAFAAAEARRAGWPPEVFLPLSALAILLLSLGTAEGAGWRAAPSAPEGAGHSDGVARVVLPVAAILFLAFICENATDSWSALHIERTLGAAVGIGGYGPAMLGLTMGIGRMGGQVAAARLGEGALIAWSAAVGAFGAVVTAIAWAPWVGVLGVAFLGLGAAVMVPSANTILGRLVRPDQRGLALSRAWIFGFAGFFIGPSMMGQVSAALGLRWAFGGIAVLMAAILPVVLYLARLEARRR
;
A
#
# COMPACT_ATOMS: atom_id res chain seq x y z
N MET A 1 35.50 9.16 7.06
CA MET A 1 34.69 8.79 8.20
C MET A 1 34.19 10.09 8.84
N ALA A 2 33.02 10.58 8.43
CA ALA A 2 32.35 11.69 9.08
C ALA A 2 31.14 11.14 9.82
N ALA A 3 31.08 11.41 11.13
CA ALA A 3 29.98 11.03 12.00
C ALA A 3 28.67 11.63 11.46
N GLY A 4 27.83 10.79 10.87
CA GLY A 4 26.48 11.15 10.51
C GLY A 4 25.66 11.35 11.78
N GLY A 5 25.61 12.59 12.29
CA GLY A 5 24.64 12.96 13.30
C GLY A 5 23.25 12.67 12.76
N ALA A 6 22.41 11.98 13.54
CA ALA A 6 21.02 11.72 13.16
C ALA A 6 20.35 13.06 12.84
N ALA A 7 19.87 13.22 11.58
CA ALA A 7 19.16 14.43 11.20
C ALA A 7 17.93 14.60 12.10
N SER A 8 17.66 15.83 12.56
CA SER A 8 16.48 16.07 13.39
C SER A 8 15.20 15.73 12.63
N LEU A 9 14.15 15.28 13.32
CA LEU A 9 12.85 15.00 12.72
C LEU A 9 12.32 16.23 11.95
N VAL A 10 12.60 17.43 12.42
CA VAL A 10 12.23 18.70 11.75
C VAL A 10 12.94 18.81 10.40
N THR A 11 14.24 18.48 10.33
CA THR A 11 15.00 18.49 9.06
C THR A 11 14.45 17.46 8.08
N VAL A 12 14.18 16.23 8.53
CA VAL A 12 13.58 15.17 7.73
C VAL A 12 12.22 15.62 7.19
N ALA A 13 11.33 16.11 8.03
CA ALA A 13 10.00 16.58 7.64
C ALA A 13 10.05 17.76 6.64
N ARG A 14 11.01 18.68 6.82
CA ARG A 14 11.19 19.82 5.90
C ARG A 14 11.66 19.38 4.51
N LEU A 15 12.66 18.50 4.46
CA LEU A 15 13.23 18.01 3.19
C LEU A 15 12.25 17.11 2.43
N SER A 16 11.46 16.31 3.15
CA SER A 16 10.46 15.42 2.56
C SER A 16 9.05 15.99 2.50
N ARG A 17 8.88 17.32 2.70
CA ARG A 17 7.54 17.96 2.78
C ARG A 17 6.65 17.58 1.59
N ALA A 18 7.11 17.83 0.36
CA ALA A 18 6.29 17.59 -0.81
C ALA A 18 5.95 16.10 -1.03
N PRO A 19 6.90 15.15 -1.01
CA PRO A 19 6.56 13.74 -1.09
C PRO A 19 5.74 13.22 0.09
N SER A 20 5.97 13.73 1.32
CA SER A 20 5.13 13.37 2.47
C SER A 20 3.67 13.79 2.28
N LEU A 21 3.42 15.03 1.88
CA LEU A 21 2.06 15.54 1.63
C LEU A 21 1.39 14.77 0.48
N ALA A 22 2.14 14.44 -0.57
CA ALA A 22 1.64 13.61 -1.67
C ALA A 22 1.20 12.23 -1.20
N LEU A 23 2.06 11.53 -0.44
CA LEU A 23 1.74 10.21 0.11
C LEU A 23 0.63 10.27 1.17
N MET A 24 0.55 11.34 1.98
CA MET A 24 -0.59 11.56 2.88
C MET A 24 -1.90 11.72 2.11
N ALA A 25 -1.91 12.43 0.97
CA ALA A 25 -3.10 12.53 0.11
C ALA A 25 -3.54 11.16 -0.42
N VAL A 26 -2.58 10.31 -0.82
CA VAL A 26 -2.85 8.90 -1.20
C VAL A 26 -3.45 8.13 -0.01
N GLY A 27 -2.92 8.32 1.19
CA GLY A 27 -3.43 7.70 2.42
C GLY A 27 -4.86 8.12 2.73
N VAL A 28 -5.16 9.42 2.70
CA VAL A 28 -6.53 9.94 2.90
C VAL A 28 -7.51 9.35 1.89
N PHE A 29 -7.10 9.27 0.63
CA PHE A 29 -7.91 8.74 -0.45
C PHE A 29 -8.30 7.26 -0.19
N TRP A 30 -7.33 6.38 -0.02
CA TRP A 30 -7.60 4.96 0.18
C TRP A 30 -8.21 4.65 1.53
N GLY A 31 -7.79 5.32 2.61
CA GLY A 31 -8.38 5.13 3.94
C GLY A 31 -9.86 5.49 4.01
N THR A 32 -10.25 6.60 3.35
CA THR A 32 -11.67 6.96 3.22
C THR A 32 -12.43 5.93 2.39
N PHE A 33 -11.90 5.54 1.23
CA PHE A 33 -12.54 4.55 0.37
C PHE A 33 -12.74 3.22 1.10
N ALA A 34 -11.70 2.69 1.74
CA ALA A 34 -11.74 1.42 2.45
C ALA A 34 -12.83 1.38 3.55
N ALA A 35 -12.97 2.47 4.31
CA ALA A 35 -13.98 2.55 5.36
C ALA A 35 -15.42 2.64 4.80
N TYR A 36 -15.61 3.26 3.62
CA TYR A 36 -16.92 3.38 2.96
C TYR A 36 -17.25 2.24 2.00
N ILE A 37 -16.38 1.25 1.82
CA ILE A 37 -16.64 0.07 0.97
C ILE A 37 -18.00 -0.59 1.27
N PRO A 38 -18.42 -0.81 2.54
CA PRO A 38 -19.70 -1.43 2.81
C PRO A 38 -20.88 -0.64 2.23
N ASP A 39 -20.89 0.69 2.37
CA ASP A 39 -21.97 1.55 1.86
C ASP A 39 -21.95 1.63 0.34
N ILE A 40 -20.79 1.82 -0.28
CA ILE A 40 -20.63 1.86 -1.74
C ILE A 40 -21.10 0.54 -2.35
N LYS A 41 -20.66 -0.59 -1.78
CA LYS A 41 -21.06 -1.92 -2.25
C LYS A 41 -22.56 -2.18 -2.10
N ALA A 42 -23.15 -1.81 -0.94
CA ALA A 42 -24.59 -1.95 -0.69
C ALA A 42 -25.42 -1.10 -1.65
N ARG A 43 -25.00 0.15 -1.90
CA ARG A 43 -25.68 1.07 -2.81
C ARG A 43 -25.82 0.54 -4.23
N ILE A 44 -24.79 -0.11 -4.78
CA ILE A 44 -24.80 -0.64 -6.14
C ILE A 44 -25.27 -2.11 -6.21
N GLY A 45 -25.60 -2.73 -5.06
CA GLY A 45 -26.06 -4.12 -5.00
C GLY A 45 -25.04 -5.15 -5.52
N ALA A 46 -23.73 -4.86 -5.46
CA ALA A 46 -22.71 -5.69 -6.09
C ALA A 46 -22.53 -7.04 -5.36
N PRO A 47 -22.59 -8.20 -6.06
CA PRO A 47 -22.13 -9.47 -5.52
C PRO A 47 -20.62 -9.43 -5.20
N ASP A 48 -20.17 -10.23 -4.22
CA ASP A 48 -18.77 -10.21 -3.76
C ASP A 48 -17.77 -10.48 -4.90
N GLY A 49 -18.03 -11.48 -5.74
CA GLY A 49 -17.16 -11.81 -6.87
C GLY A 49 -17.02 -10.67 -7.88
N ALA A 50 -18.14 -10.04 -8.25
CA ALA A 50 -18.16 -8.91 -9.18
C ALA A 50 -17.50 -7.66 -8.55
N PHE A 51 -17.72 -7.41 -7.26
CA PHE A 51 -17.09 -6.32 -6.53
C PHE A 51 -15.56 -6.51 -6.46
N GLY A 52 -15.08 -7.73 -6.18
CA GLY A 52 -13.65 -8.05 -6.19
C GLY A 52 -13.00 -7.80 -7.56
N LEU A 53 -13.69 -8.14 -8.67
CA LEU A 53 -13.23 -7.84 -10.02
C LEU A 53 -13.22 -6.33 -10.30
N ALA A 54 -14.23 -5.60 -9.82
CA ALA A 54 -14.24 -4.14 -9.95
C ALA A 54 -13.03 -3.51 -9.21
N LEU A 55 -12.69 -3.95 -8.00
CA LEU A 55 -11.52 -3.48 -7.27
C LEU A 55 -10.21 -3.69 -8.03
N MET A 56 -10.10 -4.77 -8.81
CA MET A 56 -8.93 -5.02 -9.65
C MET A 56 -8.69 -3.91 -10.68
N MET A 57 -9.73 -3.20 -11.12
CA MET A 57 -9.60 -2.13 -12.12
C MET A 57 -8.76 -0.95 -11.62
N ALA A 58 -8.69 -0.72 -10.31
CA ALA A 58 -7.79 0.29 -9.75
C ALA A 58 -6.30 -0.03 -10.08
N ALA A 59 -5.94 -1.29 -9.99
CA ALA A 59 -4.60 -1.71 -10.33
C ALA A 59 -4.33 -1.64 -11.85
N VAL A 60 -5.32 -1.94 -12.71
CA VAL A 60 -5.22 -1.73 -14.17
C VAL A 60 -4.96 -0.25 -14.47
N GLY A 61 -5.72 0.66 -13.84
CA GLY A 61 -5.51 2.10 -13.96
C GLY A 61 -4.11 2.54 -13.51
N SER A 62 -3.60 1.95 -12.42
CA SER A 62 -2.25 2.20 -11.93
C SER A 62 -1.18 1.81 -12.96
N ILE A 63 -1.30 0.66 -13.62
CA ILE A 63 -0.35 0.26 -14.68
C ILE A 63 -0.36 1.24 -15.85
N VAL A 64 -1.54 1.66 -16.29
CA VAL A 64 -1.65 2.66 -17.38
C VAL A 64 -0.95 3.96 -16.97
N SER A 65 -1.14 4.39 -15.72
CA SER A 65 -0.48 5.57 -15.19
C SER A 65 1.05 5.39 -15.12
N MET A 66 1.55 4.22 -14.72
CA MET A 66 2.99 3.93 -14.71
C MET A 66 3.61 4.07 -16.10
N GLN A 67 2.94 3.62 -17.16
CA GLN A 67 3.42 3.77 -18.54
C GLN A 67 3.36 5.24 -19.02
N ALA A 68 2.37 6.00 -18.55
CA ALA A 68 2.21 7.41 -18.91
C ALA A 68 3.15 8.34 -18.13
N ALA A 69 3.57 7.96 -16.92
CA ALA A 69 4.30 8.81 -15.98
C ALA A 69 5.54 9.51 -16.58
N PRO A 70 6.42 8.86 -17.37
CA PRO A 70 7.58 9.54 -17.96
C PRO A 70 7.18 10.70 -18.89
N ARG A 71 6.12 10.51 -19.70
CA ARG A 71 5.60 11.54 -20.62
C ARG A 71 4.94 12.68 -19.86
N VAL A 72 4.17 12.37 -18.84
CA VAL A 72 3.49 13.35 -17.98
C VAL A 72 4.53 14.18 -17.22
N LEU A 73 5.54 13.54 -16.62
CA LEU A 73 6.64 14.22 -15.96
C LEU A 73 7.42 15.13 -16.91
N ALA A 74 7.72 14.69 -18.13
CA ALA A 74 8.40 15.50 -19.13
C ALA A 74 7.57 16.72 -19.54
N ARG A 75 6.23 16.60 -19.59
CA ARG A 75 5.30 17.67 -20.02
C ARG A 75 5.02 18.68 -18.92
N PHE A 76 4.78 18.24 -17.69
CA PHE A 76 4.31 19.06 -16.59
C PHE A 76 5.41 19.37 -15.56
N GLY A 77 6.51 18.60 -15.55
CA GLY A 77 7.65 18.82 -14.66
C GLY A 77 7.20 18.86 -13.18
N ARG A 78 7.59 19.94 -12.50
CA ARG A 78 7.24 20.17 -11.08
C ARG A 78 5.74 20.29 -10.79
N ALA A 79 4.92 20.56 -11.79
CA ALA A 79 3.48 20.66 -11.64
C ALA A 79 2.78 19.29 -11.65
N THR A 80 3.49 18.22 -12.00
CA THR A 80 2.89 16.88 -12.15
C THR A 80 2.20 16.43 -10.87
N THR A 81 2.87 16.50 -9.71
CA THR A 81 2.32 16.04 -8.44
C THR A 81 1.09 16.86 -8.00
N PRO A 82 1.12 18.21 -7.95
CA PRO A 82 -0.06 18.97 -7.57
C PRO A 82 -1.21 18.81 -8.59
N VAL A 83 -0.94 18.73 -9.89
CA VAL A 83 -1.99 18.53 -10.92
C VAL A 83 -2.62 17.14 -10.77
N ALA A 84 -1.81 16.10 -10.60
CA ALA A 84 -2.31 14.75 -10.34
C ALA A 84 -3.14 14.70 -9.05
N GLY A 85 -2.75 15.45 -8.02
CA GLY A 85 -3.48 15.55 -6.77
C GLY A 85 -4.84 16.24 -6.91
N VAL A 86 -4.92 17.30 -7.68
CA VAL A 86 -6.21 17.96 -8.02
C VAL A 86 -7.11 16.97 -8.77
N ALA A 87 -6.56 16.25 -9.75
CA ALA A 87 -7.30 15.20 -10.45
C ALA A 87 -7.77 14.10 -9.51
N ALA A 88 -6.91 13.63 -8.59
CA ALA A 88 -7.28 12.62 -7.61
C ALA A 88 -8.38 13.08 -6.66
N ALA A 89 -8.35 14.34 -6.21
CA ALA A 89 -9.41 14.92 -5.38
C ALA A 89 -10.76 14.90 -6.11
N ALA A 90 -10.80 15.26 -7.38
CA ALA A 90 -12.03 15.20 -8.18
C ALA A 90 -12.49 13.74 -8.42
N ILE A 91 -11.56 12.86 -8.78
CA ILE A 91 -11.85 11.45 -9.09
C ILE A 91 -12.26 10.67 -7.83
N SER A 92 -11.84 11.09 -6.62
CA SER A 92 -12.27 10.45 -5.36
C SER A 92 -13.78 10.50 -5.14
N LEU A 93 -14.50 11.38 -5.86
CA LEU A 93 -15.96 11.48 -5.84
C LEU A 93 -16.64 10.53 -6.83
N SER A 94 -15.89 9.90 -7.74
CA SER A 94 -16.46 9.07 -8.80
C SER A 94 -17.28 7.86 -8.33
N PRO A 95 -17.00 7.22 -7.15
CA PRO A 95 -17.88 6.18 -6.63
C PRO A 95 -19.31 6.64 -6.36
N LEU A 96 -19.53 7.95 -6.13
CA LEU A 96 -20.88 8.52 -5.96
C LEU A 96 -21.71 8.47 -7.26
N LEU A 97 -21.04 8.43 -8.40
CA LEU A 97 -21.67 8.39 -9.72
C LEU A 97 -21.95 6.96 -10.22
N ALA A 98 -21.38 5.96 -9.52
CA ALA A 98 -21.57 4.56 -9.90
C ALA A 98 -23.00 4.10 -9.56
N ALA A 99 -23.73 3.68 -10.58
CA ALA A 99 -25.08 3.12 -10.43
C ALA A 99 -25.05 1.59 -10.29
N ASP A 100 -23.98 0.95 -10.77
CA ASP A 100 -23.78 -0.49 -10.79
C ASP A 100 -22.30 -0.87 -10.65
N THR A 101 -22.01 -2.16 -10.71
CA THR A 101 -20.63 -2.68 -10.59
C THR A 101 -19.73 -2.25 -11.75
N ALA A 102 -20.29 -2.09 -12.96
CA ALA A 102 -19.51 -1.66 -14.13
C ALA A 102 -19.11 -0.17 -14.00
N GLY A 103 -20.03 0.69 -13.58
CA GLY A 103 -19.76 2.09 -13.27
C GLY A 103 -18.70 2.23 -12.17
N LEU A 104 -18.78 1.40 -11.12
CA LEU A 104 -17.76 1.38 -10.08
C LEU A 104 -16.39 0.92 -10.63
N ALA A 105 -16.35 -0.08 -11.50
CA ALA A 105 -15.10 -0.55 -12.12
C ALA A 105 -14.41 0.56 -12.93
N VAL A 106 -15.19 1.35 -13.67
CA VAL A 106 -14.68 2.53 -14.41
C VAL A 106 -14.16 3.59 -13.43
N ALA A 107 -14.92 3.89 -12.37
CA ALA A 107 -14.47 4.81 -11.32
C ALA A 107 -13.13 4.37 -10.72
N LEU A 108 -13.02 3.10 -10.32
CA LEU A 108 -11.81 2.52 -9.74
C LEU A 108 -10.61 2.55 -10.69
N PHE A 109 -10.83 2.35 -12.00
CA PHE A 109 -9.76 2.51 -12.99
C PHE A 109 -9.15 3.92 -12.94
N PHE A 110 -9.99 4.95 -12.99
CA PHE A 110 -9.50 6.34 -12.92
C PHE A 110 -8.93 6.69 -11.55
N MET A 111 -9.51 6.15 -10.47
CA MET A 111 -8.99 6.28 -9.10
C MET A 111 -7.57 5.73 -9.02
N GLY A 112 -7.35 4.50 -9.49
CA GLY A 112 -6.04 3.88 -9.50
C GLY A 112 -5.04 4.66 -10.36
N ALA A 113 -5.45 5.13 -11.55
CA ALA A 113 -4.59 5.92 -12.42
C ALA A 113 -4.14 7.24 -11.78
N ALA A 114 -5.05 7.98 -11.17
CA ALA A 114 -4.74 9.26 -10.53
C ALA A 114 -3.82 9.09 -9.32
N ILE A 115 -4.12 8.11 -8.47
CA ILE A 115 -3.33 7.84 -7.26
C ILE A 115 -1.93 7.31 -7.62
N ALA A 116 -1.80 6.41 -8.59
CA ALA A 116 -0.51 5.93 -9.02
C ALA A 116 0.38 7.04 -9.59
N MET A 117 -0.18 8.03 -10.27
CA MET A 117 0.58 9.19 -10.75
C MET A 117 1.18 9.98 -9.58
N ILE A 118 0.41 10.20 -8.50
CA ILE A 118 0.91 10.88 -7.29
C ILE A 118 2.01 10.04 -6.64
N ASP A 119 1.75 8.76 -6.45
CA ASP A 119 2.68 7.84 -5.77
C ASP A 119 4.01 7.74 -6.52
N ILE A 120 3.99 7.54 -7.83
CA ILE A 120 5.19 7.46 -8.66
C ILE A 120 5.99 8.76 -8.59
N THR A 121 5.34 9.91 -8.74
CA THR A 121 6.03 11.20 -8.71
C THR A 121 6.61 11.51 -7.34
N ALA A 122 5.91 11.18 -6.27
CA ALA A 122 6.39 11.31 -4.90
C ALA A 122 7.61 10.42 -4.63
N ASN A 123 7.57 9.15 -5.05
CA ASN A 123 8.68 8.21 -4.86
C ASN A 123 9.91 8.57 -5.69
N ILE A 124 9.75 9.06 -6.93
CA ILE A 124 10.85 9.57 -7.74
C ILE A 124 11.50 10.76 -7.03
N ARG A 125 10.70 11.73 -6.57
CA ARG A 125 11.19 12.91 -5.87
C ARG A 125 11.92 12.54 -4.58
N LEU A 126 11.37 11.60 -3.84
CA LEU A 126 11.93 11.09 -2.60
C LEU A 126 13.29 10.43 -2.82
N SER A 127 13.41 9.59 -3.86
CA SER A 127 14.68 8.95 -4.22
C SER A 127 15.76 9.95 -4.60
N LEU A 128 15.39 11.04 -5.30
CA LEU A 128 16.31 12.12 -5.64
C LEU A 128 16.80 12.89 -4.41
N GLU A 129 15.92 13.17 -3.45
CA GLU A 129 16.28 13.82 -2.19
C GLU A 129 17.17 12.92 -1.32
N GLU A 130 16.86 11.64 -1.21
CA GLU A 130 17.71 10.67 -0.49
C GLU A 130 19.12 10.62 -1.07
N ALA A 131 19.24 10.58 -2.41
CA ALA A 131 20.51 10.57 -3.10
C ALA A 131 21.32 11.89 -2.90
N ALA A 132 20.60 13.02 -2.86
CA ALA A 132 21.23 14.33 -2.71
C ALA A 132 21.68 14.63 -1.28
N GLN A 133 20.92 14.14 -0.27
CA GLN A 133 21.13 14.48 1.14
C GLN A 133 21.85 13.37 1.95
N GLY A 134 21.93 12.14 1.42
CA GLY A 134 22.45 10.98 2.13
C GLY A 134 21.58 10.55 3.32
N LEU A 135 20.28 10.90 3.32
CA LEU A 135 19.33 10.60 4.38
C LEU A 135 18.36 9.50 3.94
N HIS A 136 17.78 8.81 4.91
CA HIS A 136 16.74 7.81 4.68
C HIS A 136 15.35 8.42 4.95
N LEU A 137 14.69 8.95 3.90
CA LEU A 137 13.41 9.65 3.98
C LEU A 137 12.22 8.74 3.65
N MET A 138 12.44 7.65 2.91
CA MET A 138 11.41 6.74 2.38
C MET A 138 10.51 6.20 3.49
N ASN A 139 11.11 5.66 4.56
CA ASN A 139 10.34 5.07 5.66
C ASN A 139 9.47 6.11 6.39
N PHE A 140 9.98 7.33 6.56
CA PHE A 140 9.22 8.42 7.17
C PHE A 140 8.00 8.79 6.31
N CYS A 141 8.18 8.95 5.01
CA CYS A 141 7.09 9.31 4.10
C CYS A 141 6.03 8.21 3.99
N HIS A 142 6.45 6.94 3.93
CA HIS A 142 5.50 5.82 3.93
C HIS A 142 4.81 5.59 5.28
N ALA A 143 5.46 5.96 6.40
CA ALA A 143 4.77 6.01 7.69
C ALA A 143 3.72 7.14 7.72
N ALA A 144 4.04 8.32 7.17
CA ALA A 144 3.08 9.42 7.02
C ALA A 144 1.87 9.02 6.18
N PHE A 145 2.08 8.29 5.05
CA PHE A 145 1.00 7.64 4.30
C PHE A 145 0.13 6.77 5.20
N SER A 146 0.74 5.85 5.96
CA SER A 146 0.01 4.88 6.78
C SER A 146 -0.80 5.56 7.90
N PHE A 147 -0.25 6.58 8.53
CA PHE A 147 -0.99 7.35 9.55
C PHE A 147 -2.11 8.18 8.93
N ALA A 148 -1.90 8.82 7.77
CA ALA A 148 -2.96 9.55 7.07
C ALA A 148 -4.10 8.61 6.63
N PHE A 149 -3.76 7.42 6.14
CA PHE A 149 -4.72 6.35 5.85
C PHE A 149 -5.53 5.96 7.10
N ALA A 150 -4.84 5.69 8.22
CA ALA A 150 -5.48 5.31 9.47
C ALA A 150 -6.42 6.39 10.00
N ILE A 151 -5.97 7.65 9.99
CA ILE A 151 -6.77 8.81 10.44
C ILE A 151 -8.00 8.98 9.55
N ALA A 152 -7.84 8.89 8.24
CA ALA A 152 -8.95 9.03 7.30
C ALA A 152 -9.97 7.89 7.43
N ALA A 153 -9.50 6.64 7.57
CA ALA A 153 -10.36 5.49 7.77
C ALA A 153 -11.11 5.58 9.11
N PHE A 154 -10.43 6.00 10.18
CA PHE A 154 -11.06 6.23 11.49
C PHE A 154 -12.11 7.35 11.42
N ALA A 155 -11.78 8.50 10.83
CA ALA A 155 -12.71 9.60 10.68
C ALA A 155 -13.94 9.21 9.84
N ALA A 156 -13.72 8.45 8.77
CA ALA A 156 -14.80 7.89 7.95
C ALA A 156 -15.65 6.88 8.74
N ALA A 157 -15.05 6.05 9.58
CA ALA A 157 -15.77 5.14 10.48
C ALA A 157 -16.70 5.90 11.44
N GLU A 158 -16.19 6.95 12.10
CA GLU A 158 -16.98 7.78 13.00
C GLU A 158 -18.09 8.55 12.27
N ALA A 159 -17.80 9.08 11.08
CA ALA A 159 -18.82 9.74 10.25
C ALA A 159 -19.96 8.76 9.89
N ARG A 160 -19.64 7.54 9.49
CA ARG A 160 -20.62 6.48 9.20
C ARG A 160 -21.44 6.10 10.44
N ARG A 161 -20.81 6.03 11.63
CA ARG A 161 -21.50 5.80 12.92
C ARG A 161 -22.45 6.94 13.25
N ALA A 162 -22.09 8.17 12.90
CA ALA A 162 -22.95 9.34 13.04
C ALA A 162 -24.06 9.44 11.96
N GLY A 163 -24.15 8.45 11.07
CA GLY A 163 -25.15 8.41 10.01
C GLY A 163 -24.81 9.26 8.77
N TRP A 164 -23.56 9.66 8.60
CA TRP A 164 -23.16 10.44 7.42
C TRP A 164 -23.02 9.52 6.21
N PRO A 165 -23.83 9.73 5.14
CA PRO A 165 -23.71 8.95 3.93
C PRO A 165 -22.46 9.36 3.13
N PRO A 166 -22.03 8.53 2.15
CA PRO A 166 -20.86 8.83 1.31
C PRO A 166 -20.92 10.21 0.65
N GLU A 167 -22.08 10.69 0.28
CA GLU A 167 -22.33 11.99 -0.37
C GLU A 167 -21.94 13.19 0.51
N VAL A 168 -21.89 13.03 1.83
CA VAL A 168 -21.48 14.06 2.78
C VAL A 168 -19.98 13.96 3.07
N PHE A 169 -19.45 12.77 3.32
CA PHE A 169 -18.07 12.63 3.79
C PHE A 169 -17.04 12.61 2.65
N LEU A 170 -17.34 12.00 1.49
CA LEU A 170 -16.40 11.96 0.38
C LEU A 170 -15.99 13.36 -0.13
N PRO A 171 -16.90 14.37 -0.23
CA PRO A 171 -16.48 15.74 -0.54
C PRO A 171 -15.52 16.36 0.47
N LEU A 172 -15.67 16.08 1.76
CA LEU A 172 -14.73 16.54 2.81
C LEU A 172 -13.36 15.88 2.65
N SER A 173 -13.35 14.59 2.37
CA SER A 173 -12.13 13.85 2.05
C SER A 173 -11.46 14.39 0.78
N ALA A 174 -12.23 14.65 -0.28
CA ALA A 174 -11.74 15.27 -1.51
C ALA A 174 -11.09 16.64 -1.25
N LEU A 175 -11.70 17.47 -0.40
CA LEU A 175 -11.11 18.75 0.03
C LEU A 175 -9.79 18.54 0.77
N ALA A 176 -9.70 17.56 1.67
CA ALA A 176 -8.45 17.24 2.36
C ALA A 176 -7.37 16.79 1.39
N ILE A 177 -7.69 15.91 0.42
CA ILE A 177 -6.79 15.49 -0.66
C ILE A 177 -6.32 16.70 -1.48
N LEU A 178 -7.23 17.60 -1.85
CA LEU A 178 -6.92 18.82 -2.60
C LEU A 178 -5.93 19.70 -1.83
N LEU A 179 -6.20 19.98 -0.55
CA LEU A 179 -5.35 20.84 0.27
C LEU A 179 -3.95 20.26 0.47
N LEU A 180 -3.85 18.95 0.74
CA LEU A 180 -2.56 18.25 0.81
C LEU A 180 -1.81 18.33 -0.53
N SER A 181 -2.52 18.12 -1.64
CA SER A 181 -1.95 18.13 -2.98
C SER A 181 -1.45 19.51 -3.40
N LEU A 182 -2.17 20.59 -3.08
CA LEU A 182 -1.70 21.95 -3.30
C LEU A 182 -0.44 22.25 -2.49
N GLY A 183 -0.32 21.69 -1.27
CA GLY A 183 0.89 21.77 -0.45
C GLY A 183 2.11 21.08 -1.06
N THR A 184 1.96 20.25 -2.10
CA THR A 184 3.09 19.59 -2.78
C THR A 184 3.82 20.50 -3.77
N ALA A 185 3.32 21.71 -4.03
CA ALA A 185 3.95 22.64 -4.96
C ALA A 185 5.39 22.96 -4.52
N GLU A 186 6.32 22.79 -5.46
CA GLU A 186 7.75 23.05 -5.27
C GLU A 186 8.23 24.21 -6.14
N GLY A 187 9.20 24.97 -5.62
CA GLY A 187 9.81 26.09 -6.33
C GLY A 187 10.86 25.66 -7.37
N ALA A 188 11.75 26.61 -7.73
CA ALA A 188 12.77 26.45 -8.78
C ALA A 188 13.84 25.38 -8.48
N GLY A 189 13.90 24.82 -7.27
CA GLY A 189 14.85 23.77 -6.91
C GLY A 189 14.45 22.35 -7.37
N TRP A 190 13.31 22.21 -8.05
CA TRP A 190 12.90 20.91 -8.59
C TRP A 190 13.86 20.46 -9.71
N ARG A 191 14.30 19.20 -9.65
CA ARG A 191 15.14 18.58 -10.67
C ARG A 191 14.38 17.39 -11.27
N ALA A 192 14.47 17.26 -12.61
CA ALA A 192 13.96 16.07 -13.29
C ALA A 192 14.80 14.84 -12.90
N ALA A 193 14.16 13.68 -12.80
CA ALA A 193 14.89 12.44 -12.65
C ALA A 193 15.80 12.20 -13.87
N PRO A 194 17.05 11.75 -13.69
CA PRO A 194 17.87 11.27 -14.78
C PRO A 194 17.13 10.13 -15.50
N SER A 195 17.21 10.09 -16.83
CA SER A 195 16.69 8.95 -17.60
C SER A 195 17.36 7.67 -17.09
N ALA A 196 16.56 6.62 -16.84
CA ALA A 196 17.12 5.34 -16.47
C ALA A 196 18.10 4.87 -17.55
N PRO A 197 19.27 4.30 -17.19
CA PRO A 197 20.21 3.77 -18.19
C PRO A 197 19.50 2.66 -18.98
N GLU A 198 19.38 2.84 -20.29
CA GLU A 198 19.01 1.78 -21.21
C GLU A 198 20.20 0.81 -21.30
N GLY A 199 20.05 -0.40 -20.79
CA GLY A 199 21.09 -1.41 -20.94
C GLY A 199 21.11 -2.42 -19.79
N ALA A 200 20.13 -3.31 -19.80
CA ALA A 200 20.14 -4.45 -18.88
C ALA A 200 20.64 -5.69 -19.59
N GLY A 201 21.92 -5.99 -19.45
CA GLY A 201 22.48 -7.27 -19.87
C GLY A 201 21.78 -8.44 -19.16
N HIS A 202 21.54 -9.51 -19.89
CA HIS A 202 21.10 -10.79 -19.32
C HIS A 202 22.23 -11.31 -18.42
N SER A 203 21.93 -11.56 -17.15
CA SER A 203 22.87 -12.29 -16.30
C SER A 203 22.18 -13.53 -15.72
N ASP A 204 22.70 -14.69 -16.08
CA ASP A 204 22.35 -15.95 -15.48
C ASP A 204 22.71 -15.92 -13.98
N GLY A 205 21.74 -16.24 -13.13
CA GLY A 205 21.93 -16.28 -11.68
C GLY A 205 21.15 -15.21 -10.89
N VAL A 206 20.78 -14.08 -11.47
CA VAL A 206 19.94 -13.06 -10.82
C VAL A 206 18.54 -13.60 -10.53
N ALA A 207 17.99 -14.45 -11.40
CA ALA A 207 16.68 -15.06 -11.23
C ALA A 207 16.53 -15.85 -9.92
N ARG A 208 17.59 -16.54 -9.47
CA ARG A 208 17.59 -17.32 -8.21
C ARG A 208 17.35 -16.47 -6.95
N VAL A 209 17.64 -15.17 -7.05
CA VAL A 209 17.41 -14.21 -5.94
C VAL A 209 16.15 -13.40 -6.20
N VAL A 210 15.91 -13.00 -7.45
CA VAL A 210 14.74 -12.18 -7.82
C VAL A 210 13.44 -12.93 -7.59
N LEU A 211 13.35 -14.21 -7.98
CA LEU A 211 12.10 -14.98 -7.84
C LEU A 211 11.61 -15.12 -6.39
N PRO A 212 12.45 -15.53 -5.40
CA PRO A 212 11.99 -15.58 -4.01
C PRO A 212 11.58 -14.21 -3.45
N VAL A 213 12.33 -13.15 -3.77
CA VAL A 213 11.97 -11.80 -3.34
C VAL A 213 10.66 -11.36 -4.00
N ALA A 214 10.50 -11.59 -5.30
CA ALA A 214 9.26 -11.31 -6.01
C ALA A 214 8.06 -12.08 -5.41
N ALA A 215 8.26 -13.33 -4.98
CA ALA A 215 7.23 -14.11 -4.29
C ALA A 215 6.85 -13.49 -2.95
N ILE A 216 7.82 -13.01 -2.15
CA ILE A 216 7.52 -12.30 -0.90
C ILE A 216 6.72 -11.03 -1.18
N LEU A 217 7.13 -10.20 -2.15
CA LEU A 217 6.42 -8.99 -2.52
C LEU A 217 4.99 -9.29 -2.99
N PHE A 218 4.84 -10.30 -3.83
CA PHE A 218 3.56 -10.75 -4.37
C PHE A 218 2.60 -11.18 -3.26
N LEU A 219 3.05 -12.06 -2.35
CA LEU A 219 2.24 -12.53 -1.23
C LEU A 219 1.92 -11.40 -0.24
N ALA A 220 2.89 -10.54 0.07
CA ALA A 220 2.68 -9.40 0.95
C ALA A 220 1.62 -8.43 0.38
N PHE A 221 1.71 -8.09 -0.90
CA PHE A 221 0.74 -7.20 -1.54
C PHE A 221 -0.65 -7.81 -1.68
N ILE A 222 -0.77 -9.13 -1.95
CA ILE A 222 -2.07 -9.81 -1.89
C ILE A 222 -2.68 -9.62 -0.52
N CYS A 223 -1.94 -9.95 0.55
CA CYS A 223 -2.46 -9.95 1.91
C CYS A 223 -2.81 -8.54 2.39
N GLU A 224 -1.96 -7.55 2.09
CA GLU A 224 -2.18 -6.14 2.44
C GLU A 224 -3.45 -5.61 1.77
N ASN A 225 -3.52 -5.70 0.44
CA ASN A 225 -4.61 -5.12 -0.35
C ASN A 225 -5.95 -5.85 -0.13
N ALA A 226 -5.90 -7.18 0.03
CA ALA A 226 -7.07 -7.98 0.39
C ALA A 226 -7.62 -7.57 1.76
N THR A 227 -6.75 -7.38 2.76
CA THR A 227 -7.16 -6.98 4.11
C THR A 227 -7.74 -5.57 4.12
N ASP A 228 -7.08 -4.63 3.44
CA ASP A 228 -7.54 -3.26 3.28
C ASP A 228 -8.96 -3.21 2.69
N SER A 229 -9.18 -3.89 1.59
CA SER A 229 -10.45 -3.82 0.83
C SER A 229 -11.61 -4.60 1.46
N TRP A 230 -11.33 -5.61 2.30
CA TRP A 230 -12.38 -6.54 2.76
C TRP A 230 -12.58 -6.57 4.28
N SER A 231 -11.68 -5.96 5.07
CA SER A 231 -11.80 -6.00 6.54
C SER A 231 -13.05 -5.28 7.05
N ALA A 232 -13.42 -4.14 6.48
CA ALA A 232 -14.62 -3.41 6.87
C ALA A 232 -15.89 -4.26 6.63
N LEU A 233 -15.99 -4.89 5.46
CA LEU A 233 -17.10 -5.81 5.12
C LEU A 233 -17.14 -7.02 6.05
N HIS A 234 -15.99 -7.60 6.38
CA HIS A 234 -15.92 -8.74 7.29
C HIS A 234 -16.45 -8.38 8.68
N ILE A 235 -16.01 -7.24 9.22
CA ILE A 235 -16.38 -6.80 10.56
C ILE A 235 -17.89 -6.46 10.62
N GLU A 236 -18.44 -5.75 9.63
CA GLU A 236 -19.86 -5.40 9.64
C GLU A 236 -20.76 -6.59 9.27
N ARG A 237 -20.51 -7.25 8.13
CA ARG A 237 -21.40 -8.25 7.59
C ARG A 237 -21.26 -9.61 8.26
N THR A 238 -20.03 -10.06 8.52
CA THR A 238 -19.77 -11.41 9.03
C THR A 238 -19.79 -11.46 10.55
N LEU A 239 -19.30 -10.41 11.22
CA LEU A 239 -19.23 -10.34 12.68
C LEU A 239 -20.38 -9.56 13.29
N GLY A 240 -21.32 -9.03 12.47
CA GLY A 240 -22.53 -8.36 12.93
C GLY A 240 -22.30 -7.02 13.61
N ALA A 241 -21.21 -6.32 13.29
CA ALA A 241 -20.95 -5.01 13.85
C ALA A 241 -21.96 -3.96 13.35
N ALA A 242 -22.26 -2.96 14.19
CA ALA A 242 -23.04 -1.81 13.77
C ALA A 242 -22.33 -1.03 12.65
N VAL A 243 -23.12 -0.31 11.86
CA VAL A 243 -22.64 0.53 10.76
C VAL A 243 -21.50 1.44 11.22
N GLY A 244 -20.44 1.51 10.42
CA GLY A 244 -19.26 2.31 10.68
C GLY A 244 -18.19 1.59 11.51
N ILE A 245 -18.54 0.64 12.39
CA ILE A 245 -17.55 -0.13 13.18
C ILE A 245 -16.56 -0.88 12.28
N GLY A 246 -17.01 -1.32 11.10
CA GLY A 246 -16.14 -1.97 10.10
C GLY A 246 -14.95 -1.14 9.68
N GLY A 247 -15.11 0.18 9.61
CA GLY A 247 -14.03 1.10 9.24
C GLY A 247 -12.84 1.10 10.22
N TYR A 248 -13.01 0.58 11.43
CA TYR A 248 -11.88 0.35 12.35
C TYR A 248 -10.92 -0.75 11.86
N GLY A 249 -11.37 -1.68 10.99
CA GLY A 249 -10.49 -2.65 10.34
C GLY A 249 -9.37 -1.97 9.56
N PRO A 250 -9.68 -1.27 8.46
CA PRO A 250 -8.65 -0.54 7.70
C PRO A 250 -7.93 0.52 8.54
N ALA A 251 -8.59 1.20 9.48
CA ALA A 251 -7.93 2.16 10.37
C ALA A 251 -6.81 1.50 11.20
N MET A 252 -7.07 0.35 11.80
CA MET A 252 -6.07 -0.40 12.56
C MET A 252 -4.99 -1.00 11.68
N LEU A 253 -5.32 -1.45 10.46
CA LEU A 253 -4.33 -1.88 9.48
C LEU A 253 -3.31 -0.76 9.23
N GLY A 254 -3.78 0.43 8.85
CA GLY A 254 -2.92 1.58 8.58
C GLY A 254 -2.11 2.03 9.79
N LEU A 255 -2.73 2.09 10.98
CA LEU A 255 -2.06 2.48 12.22
C LEU A 255 -0.92 1.54 12.57
N THR A 256 -1.16 0.24 12.56
CA THR A 256 -0.14 -0.75 12.93
C THR A 256 0.94 -0.90 11.87
N MET A 257 0.59 -0.71 10.58
CA MET A 257 1.60 -0.59 9.52
C MET A 257 2.49 0.64 9.70
N GLY A 258 1.92 1.80 10.06
CA GLY A 258 2.69 3.01 10.32
C GLY A 258 3.68 2.81 11.48
N ILE A 259 3.22 2.23 12.59
CA ILE A 259 4.05 1.89 13.74
C ILE A 259 5.14 0.88 13.35
N GLY A 260 4.77 -0.18 12.64
CA GLY A 260 5.71 -1.21 12.19
C GLY A 260 6.78 -0.67 11.24
N ARG A 261 6.42 0.24 10.31
CA ARG A 261 7.37 0.91 9.40
C ARG A 261 8.36 1.79 10.17
N MET A 262 7.91 2.53 11.17
CA MET A 262 8.80 3.35 12.01
C MET A 262 9.75 2.50 12.87
N GLY A 263 9.25 1.41 13.46
CA GLY A 263 10.06 0.50 14.28
C GLY A 263 10.92 -0.47 13.49
N GLY A 264 10.60 -0.69 12.21
CA GLY A 264 11.18 -1.73 11.38
C GLY A 264 12.70 -1.62 11.20
N GLN A 265 13.24 -0.41 11.05
CA GLN A 265 14.68 -0.21 10.93
C GLN A 265 15.44 -0.64 12.20
N VAL A 266 14.90 -0.32 13.36
CA VAL A 266 15.50 -0.71 14.66
C VAL A 266 15.42 -2.24 14.83
N ALA A 267 14.29 -2.82 14.47
CA ALA A 267 14.08 -4.26 14.52
C ALA A 267 15.01 -5.00 13.53
N ALA A 268 15.15 -4.50 12.29
CA ALA A 268 16.06 -5.04 11.29
C ALA A 268 17.53 -5.03 11.72
N ALA A 269 17.95 -3.95 12.37
CA ALA A 269 19.31 -3.83 12.90
C ALA A 269 19.62 -4.86 13.99
N ARG A 270 18.62 -5.28 14.77
CA ARG A 270 18.78 -6.26 15.87
C ARG A 270 18.59 -7.71 15.43
N LEU A 271 17.60 -7.97 14.61
CA LEU A 271 17.19 -9.33 14.22
C LEU A 271 17.77 -9.77 12.87
N GLY A 272 18.14 -8.81 12.01
CA GLY A 272 18.42 -9.02 10.60
C GLY A 272 17.14 -9.13 9.76
N GLU A 273 17.25 -8.80 8.47
CA GLU A 273 16.11 -8.68 7.56
C GLU A 273 15.34 -10.01 7.38
N GLY A 274 16.07 -11.13 7.25
CA GLY A 274 15.45 -12.44 7.05
C GLY A 274 14.61 -12.89 8.26
N ALA A 275 15.17 -12.75 9.48
CA ALA A 275 14.43 -13.07 10.70
C ALA A 275 13.23 -12.13 10.89
N LEU A 276 13.39 -10.85 10.57
CA LEU A 276 12.33 -9.85 10.65
C LEU A 276 11.16 -10.21 9.71
N ILE A 277 11.42 -10.59 8.45
CA ILE A 277 10.36 -11.05 7.53
C ILE A 277 9.68 -12.31 8.08
N ALA A 278 10.45 -13.26 8.62
CA ALA A 278 9.87 -14.49 9.17
C ALA A 278 8.93 -14.21 10.36
N TRP A 279 9.34 -13.38 11.31
CA TRP A 279 8.50 -12.94 12.42
C TRP A 279 7.27 -12.18 11.94
N SER A 280 7.43 -11.28 10.97
CA SER A 280 6.35 -10.52 10.36
C SER A 280 5.33 -11.44 9.68
N ALA A 281 5.79 -12.44 8.93
CA ALA A 281 4.92 -13.43 8.33
C ALA A 281 4.14 -14.25 9.37
N ALA A 282 4.80 -14.65 10.46
CA ALA A 282 4.13 -15.38 11.55
C ALA A 282 3.08 -14.50 12.27
N VAL A 283 3.42 -13.25 12.58
CA VAL A 283 2.49 -12.28 13.20
C VAL A 283 1.30 -11.98 12.26
N GLY A 284 1.56 -11.79 10.96
CA GLY A 284 0.52 -11.56 9.97
C GLY A 284 -0.39 -12.78 9.78
N ALA A 285 0.20 -13.99 9.71
CA ALA A 285 -0.57 -15.23 9.65
C ALA A 285 -1.45 -15.42 10.89
N PHE A 286 -0.90 -15.18 12.09
CA PHE A 286 -1.67 -15.18 13.33
C PHE A 286 -2.83 -14.19 13.28
N GLY A 287 -2.58 -12.94 12.84
CA GLY A 287 -3.62 -11.92 12.68
C GLY A 287 -4.72 -12.36 11.72
N ALA A 288 -4.37 -12.97 10.59
CA ALA A 288 -5.33 -13.49 9.63
C ALA A 288 -6.19 -14.65 10.22
N VAL A 289 -5.58 -15.56 10.97
CA VAL A 289 -6.31 -16.61 11.70
C VAL A 289 -7.29 -15.98 12.70
N VAL A 290 -6.83 -15.03 13.53
CA VAL A 290 -7.68 -14.34 14.50
C VAL A 290 -8.86 -13.66 13.81
N THR A 291 -8.62 -12.98 12.67
CA THR A 291 -9.67 -12.35 11.87
C THR A 291 -10.67 -13.39 11.34
N ALA A 292 -10.18 -14.51 10.80
CA ALA A 292 -11.02 -15.56 10.23
C ALA A 292 -11.95 -16.22 11.25
N ILE A 293 -11.45 -16.51 12.46
CA ILE A 293 -12.21 -17.18 13.53
C ILE A 293 -12.88 -16.21 14.51
N ALA A 294 -12.77 -14.90 14.28
CA ALA A 294 -13.32 -13.89 15.17
C ALA A 294 -14.81 -14.14 15.47
N TRP A 295 -15.18 -14.05 16.74
CA TRP A 295 -16.56 -14.20 17.24
C TRP A 295 -17.22 -12.88 17.61
N ALA A 296 -16.42 -11.80 17.66
CA ALA A 296 -16.88 -10.46 17.98
C ALA A 296 -16.14 -9.42 17.11
N PRO A 297 -16.75 -8.27 16.81
CA PRO A 297 -16.15 -7.23 15.98
C PRO A 297 -14.77 -6.79 16.45
N TRP A 298 -14.57 -6.56 17.75
CA TRP A 298 -13.28 -6.13 18.31
C TRP A 298 -12.17 -7.17 18.13
N VAL A 299 -12.51 -8.47 18.13
CA VAL A 299 -11.54 -9.56 17.83
C VAL A 299 -11.10 -9.48 16.37
N GLY A 300 -12.03 -9.21 15.45
CA GLY A 300 -11.73 -8.98 14.04
C GLY A 300 -10.80 -7.78 13.85
N VAL A 301 -11.09 -6.66 14.51
CA VAL A 301 -10.23 -5.46 14.48
C VAL A 301 -8.82 -5.76 15.02
N LEU A 302 -8.73 -6.52 16.12
CA LEU A 302 -7.44 -6.93 16.70
C LEU A 302 -6.66 -7.84 15.72
N GLY A 303 -7.34 -8.78 15.06
CA GLY A 303 -6.72 -9.62 14.04
C GLY A 303 -6.16 -8.81 12.88
N VAL A 304 -6.92 -7.82 12.39
CA VAL A 304 -6.45 -6.90 11.35
C VAL A 304 -5.27 -6.05 11.83
N ALA A 305 -5.22 -5.66 13.11
CA ALA A 305 -4.08 -4.96 13.69
C ALA A 305 -2.79 -5.80 13.62
N PHE A 306 -2.86 -7.10 13.96
CA PHE A 306 -1.72 -8.02 13.79
C PHE A 306 -1.34 -8.23 12.33
N LEU A 307 -2.33 -8.29 11.41
CA LEU A 307 -2.07 -8.34 9.97
C LEU A 307 -1.27 -7.13 9.49
N GLY A 308 -1.67 -5.92 9.89
CA GLY A 308 -0.97 -4.68 9.55
C GLY A 308 0.46 -4.64 10.10
N LEU A 309 0.65 -5.04 11.35
CA LEU A 309 1.98 -5.13 11.95
C LEU A 309 2.87 -6.14 11.20
N GLY A 310 2.30 -7.28 10.80
CA GLY A 310 2.99 -8.29 10.01
C GLY A 310 3.35 -7.81 8.60
N ALA A 311 2.47 -7.08 7.91
CA ALA A 311 2.71 -6.60 6.56
C ALA A 311 3.76 -5.46 6.50
N ALA A 312 3.90 -4.68 7.56
CA ALA A 312 4.59 -3.38 7.58
C ALA A 312 6.01 -3.37 7.02
N VAL A 313 6.80 -4.40 7.32
CA VAL A 313 8.25 -4.43 7.02
C VAL A 313 8.67 -5.44 5.97
N MET A 314 7.74 -6.26 5.47
CA MET A 314 8.07 -7.32 4.51
C MET A 314 8.69 -6.78 3.23
N VAL A 315 8.07 -5.76 2.64
CA VAL A 315 8.50 -5.16 1.37
C VAL A 315 9.86 -4.47 1.51
N PRO A 316 10.09 -3.55 2.47
CA PRO A 316 11.40 -2.91 2.62
C PRO A 316 12.51 -3.90 2.96
N SER A 317 12.25 -4.88 3.83
CA SER A 317 13.25 -5.90 4.18
C SER A 317 13.59 -6.82 3.01
N ALA A 318 12.60 -7.23 2.21
CA ALA A 318 12.84 -8.04 1.02
C ALA A 318 13.67 -7.29 -0.03
N ASN A 319 13.41 -6.00 -0.24
CA ASN A 319 14.20 -5.13 -1.12
C ASN A 319 15.65 -4.98 -0.62
N THR A 320 15.85 -4.87 0.69
CA THR A 320 17.19 -4.80 1.30
C THR A 320 17.97 -6.10 1.07
N ILE A 321 17.35 -7.26 1.26
CA ILE A 321 17.97 -8.57 0.96
C ILE A 321 18.35 -8.65 -0.51
N LEU A 322 17.44 -8.27 -1.42
CA LEU A 322 17.71 -8.27 -2.86
C LEU A 322 18.92 -7.39 -3.20
N GLY A 323 18.96 -6.17 -2.65
CA GLY A 323 20.06 -5.24 -2.87
C GLY A 323 21.42 -5.74 -2.38
N ARG A 324 21.45 -6.59 -1.33
CA ARG A 324 22.68 -7.21 -0.81
C ARG A 324 23.14 -8.41 -1.64
N LEU A 325 22.18 -9.17 -2.17
CA LEU A 325 22.46 -10.41 -2.92
C LEU A 325 22.73 -10.19 -4.41
N VAL A 326 22.50 -9.00 -4.93
CA VAL A 326 22.71 -8.67 -6.36
C VAL A 326 23.83 -7.66 -6.49
N ARG A 327 24.63 -7.77 -7.56
CA ARG A 327 25.74 -6.83 -7.87
C ARG A 327 25.21 -5.41 -8.01
N PRO A 328 25.99 -4.37 -7.63
CA PRO A 328 25.55 -2.97 -7.67
C PRO A 328 25.02 -2.53 -9.05
N ASP A 329 25.66 -2.97 -10.12
CA ASP A 329 25.28 -2.67 -11.52
C ASP A 329 23.94 -3.30 -11.95
N GLN A 330 23.49 -4.35 -11.26
CA GLN A 330 22.27 -5.12 -11.57
C GLN A 330 21.10 -4.82 -10.62
N ARG A 331 21.32 -4.05 -9.54
CA ARG A 331 20.31 -3.81 -8.49
C ARG A 331 19.02 -3.20 -9.05
N GLY A 332 19.14 -2.18 -9.89
CA GLY A 332 17.97 -1.51 -10.48
C GLY A 332 17.09 -2.47 -11.28
N LEU A 333 17.71 -3.28 -12.14
CA LEU A 333 17.00 -4.28 -12.93
C LEU A 333 16.36 -5.37 -12.06
N ALA A 334 17.10 -5.87 -11.07
CA ALA A 334 16.60 -6.90 -10.16
C ALA A 334 15.39 -6.42 -9.36
N LEU A 335 15.47 -5.21 -8.81
CA LEU A 335 14.35 -4.56 -8.11
C LEU A 335 13.15 -4.37 -9.05
N SER A 336 13.36 -3.80 -10.22
CA SER A 336 12.28 -3.60 -11.21
C SER A 336 11.56 -4.92 -11.54
N ARG A 337 12.31 -5.99 -11.80
CA ARG A 337 11.72 -7.32 -12.07
C ARG A 337 10.94 -7.87 -10.87
N ALA A 338 11.49 -7.78 -9.65
CA ALA A 338 10.79 -8.22 -8.45
C ALA A 338 9.49 -7.45 -8.22
N TRP A 339 9.50 -6.13 -8.46
CA TRP A 339 8.33 -5.28 -8.30
C TRP A 339 7.24 -5.53 -9.35
N ILE A 340 7.58 -5.83 -10.61
CA ILE A 340 6.60 -6.20 -11.64
C ILE A 340 5.77 -7.42 -11.18
N PHE A 341 6.43 -8.45 -10.66
CA PHE A 341 5.72 -9.62 -10.11
C PHE A 341 4.99 -9.28 -8.81
N GLY A 342 5.62 -8.48 -7.93
CA GLY A 342 5.00 -8.04 -6.68
C GLY A 342 3.69 -7.30 -6.91
N PHE A 343 3.68 -6.34 -7.84
CA PHE A 343 2.47 -5.58 -8.17
C PHE A 343 1.31 -6.43 -8.68
N ALA A 344 1.57 -7.60 -9.28
CA ALA A 344 0.50 -8.53 -9.64
C ALA A 344 -0.34 -8.95 -8.40
N GLY A 345 0.23 -8.90 -7.20
CA GLY A 345 -0.48 -9.15 -5.95
C GLY A 345 -1.59 -8.14 -5.67
N PHE A 346 -1.38 -6.86 -6.00
CA PHE A 346 -2.42 -5.84 -5.87
C PHE A 346 -3.66 -6.12 -6.73
N PHE A 347 -3.48 -6.77 -7.88
CA PHE A 347 -4.59 -7.16 -8.75
C PHE A 347 -5.33 -8.37 -8.20
N ILE A 348 -4.57 -9.37 -7.78
CA ILE A 348 -5.11 -10.68 -7.42
C ILE A 348 -5.79 -10.62 -6.06
N GLY A 349 -5.24 -9.86 -5.10
CA GLY A 349 -5.71 -9.84 -3.72
C GLY A 349 -7.21 -9.56 -3.58
N PRO A 350 -7.72 -8.39 -3.99
CA PRO A 350 -9.14 -8.06 -3.85
C PRO A 350 -10.04 -8.98 -4.66
N SER A 351 -9.64 -9.38 -5.86
CA SER A 351 -10.40 -10.29 -6.73
C SER A 351 -10.49 -11.69 -6.11
N MET A 352 -9.39 -12.24 -5.63
CA MET A 352 -9.34 -13.53 -4.94
C MET A 352 -10.27 -13.53 -3.72
N MET A 353 -10.20 -12.48 -2.89
CA MET A 353 -11.10 -12.35 -1.73
C MET A 353 -12.56 -12.33 -2.14
N GLY A 354 -12.90 -11.61 -3.22
CA GLY A 354 -14.25 -11.57 -3.75
C GLY A 354 -14.76 -12.93 -4.21
N GLN A 355 -13.96 -13.69 -4.94
CA GLN A 355 -14.33 -15.03 -5.41
C GLN A 355 -14.45 -16.03 -4.25
N VAL A 356 -13.48 -16.05 -3.35
CA VAL A 356 -13.54 -16.93 -2.16
C VAL A 356 -14.70 -16.53 -1.25
N SER A 357 -14.95 -15.22 -1.07
CA SER A 357 -16.08 -14.74 -0.28
C SER A 357 -17.43 -15.14 -0.88
N ALA A 358 -17.57 -15.08 -2.21
CA ALA A 358 -18.79 -15.50 -2.91
C ALA A 358 -19.06 -17.00 -2.77
N ALA A 359 -18.02 -17.83 -2.77
CA ALA A 359 -18.14 -19.29 -2.71
C ALA A 359 -18.24 -19.82 -1.27
N LEU A 360 -17.44 -19.31 -0.35
CA LEU A 360 -17.21 -19.88 0.98
C LEU A 360 -17.43 -18.88 2.13
N GLY A 361 -17.58 -17.60 1.83
CA GLY A 361 -17.69 -16.52 2.81
C GLY A 361 -16.35 -15.93 3.25
N LEU A 362 -16.42 -14.74 3.90
CA LEU A 362 -15.25 -13.95 4.28
C LEU A 362 -14.36 -14.63 5.34
N ARG A 363 -14.90 -15.49 6.19
CA ARG A 363 -14.08 -16.26 7.16
C ARG A 363 -13.05 -17.12 6.43
N TRP A 364 -13.46 -17.85 5.41
CA TRP A 364 -12.57 -18.67 4.61
C TRP A 364 -11.61 -17.84 3.76
N ALA A 365 -12.06 -16.67 3.27
CA ALA A 365 -11.20 -15.76 2.54
C ALA A 365 -10.03 -15.26 3.42
N PHE A 366 -10.29 -14.84 4.68
CA PHE A 366 -9.24 -14.51 5.65
C PHE A 366 -8.40 -15.73 6.08
N GLY A 367 -8.99 -16.92 6.13
CA GLY A 367 -8.24 -18.18 6.30
C GLY A 367 -7.23 -18.39 5.18
N GLY A 368 -7.61 -18.08 3.94
CA GLY A 368 -6.70 -18.06 2.79
C GLY A 368 -5.54 -17.07 2.94
N ILE A 369 -5.82 -15.86 3.45
CA ILE A 369 -4.75 -14.89 3.78
C ILE A 369 -3.77 -15.45 4.80
N ALA A 370 -4.24 -16.18 5.81
CA ALA A 370 -3.35 -16.83 6.79
C ALA A 370 -2.40 -17.84 6.12
N VAL A 371 -2.91 -18.64 5.19
CA VAL A 371 -2.09 -19.58 4.40
C VAL A 371 -1.06 -18.86 3.55
N LEU A 372 -1.46 -17.77 2.87
CA LEU A 372 -0.55 -16.97 2.04
C LEU A 372 0.56 -16.30 2.87
N MET A 373 0.22 -15.75 4.04
CA MET A 373 1.20 -15.21 4.98
C MET A 373 2.17 -16.29 5.46
N ALA A 374 1.67 -17.46 5.83
CA ALA A 374 2.50 -18.58 6.25
C ALA A 374 3.41 -19.10 5.11
N ALA A 375 2.95 -19.02 3.84
CA ALA A 375 3.73 -19.41 2.68
C ALA A 375 4.98 -18.53 2.45
N ILE A 376 5.06 -17.36 3.07
CA ILE A 376 6.26 -16.53 3.05
C ILE A 376 7.42 -17.20 3.83
N LEU A 377 7.13 -17.96 4.89
CA LEU A 377 8.15 -18.57 5.75
C LEU A 377 9.14 -19.48 5.00
N PRO A 378 8.70 -20.48 4.18
CA PRO A 378 9.63 -21.31 3.41
C PRO A 378 10.45 -20.49 2.41
N VAL A 379 9.89 -19.43 1.84
CA VAL A 379 10.61 -18.56 0.90
C VAL A 379 11.73 -17.81 1.60
N VAL A 380 11.48 -17.27 2.80
CA VAL A 380 12.50 -16.60 3.60
C VAL A 380 13.60 -17.57 4.05
N LEU A 381 13.24 -18.78 4.46
CA LEU A 381 14.22 -19.81 4.82
C LEU A 381 15.12 -20.19 3.64
N TYR A 382 14.56 -20.24 2.43
CA TYR A 382 15.34 -20.44 1.22
C TYR A 382 16.32 -19.27 0.96
N LEU A 383 15.87 -18.02 1.10
CA LEU A 383 16.73 -16.84 0.98
C LEU A 383 17.86 -16.83 2.02
N ALA A 384 17.57 -17.17 3.27
CA ALA A 384 18.57 -17.27 4.33
C ALA A 384 19.67 -18.31 4.01
N ARG A 385 19.29 -19.44 3.42
CA ARG A 385 20.25 -20.45 2.93
C ARG A 385 21.12 -19.93 1.77
N LEU A 386 20.54 -19.11 0.88
CA LEU A 386 21.32 -18.48 -0.21
C LEU A 386 22.32 -17.45 0.34
N GLU A 387 21.94 -16.66 1.34
CA GLU A 387 22.84 -15.71 2.02
C GLU A 387 23.99 -16.43 2.70
N ALA A 388 23.71 -17.53 3.44
CA ALA A 388 24.71 -18.32 4.13
C ALA A 388 25.76 -18.96 3.19
N ARG A 389 25.36 -19.34 1.98
CA ARG A 389 26.28 -19.91 0.96
C ARG A 389 27.18 -18.88 0.29
N ARG A 390 26.92 -17.59 0.46
CA ARG A 390 27.70 -16.49 -0.13
C ARG A 390 28.65 -15.80 0.85
N ARG A 391 28.49 -16.11 2.15
CA ARG A 391 29.47 -15.76 3.22
C ARG A 391 30.55 -16.81 3.29
#